data_bd950db92ebae62e09d7bca466403c84
#
_entry.id   bd950db92ebae62e09d7bca466403c84
#
_cell.length_a   1.000
_cell.length_b   1.000
_cell.length_c   1.000
_cell.angle_alpha   90.00
_cell.angle_beta   90.00
_cell.angle_gamma   90.00
#
_symmetry.space_group_name_H-M   'P 1'
#
loop_
_entity.id
_entity.type
_entity.pdbx_description
1 polymer ?
#
loop_
_entity_poly.entity_id
_entity_poly.type
_entity_poly.pdbx_seq_one_letter_code
_entity_poly.pdbx_strand_id
1 'polypeptide(L)'
;MRVKRNLAGIKKDGERPDLVEYRRRQILQAAKKVFSEKGYHQTNIADIARELKIGHGTFYRYFKNKREIFESVVGEIIKRVSTVVSGEDPGATNSLDEYIRQVRRLGEKLFALFVEDPTIARMLFYESWGLDEEMREKVWQMMGTFGRYTELYLVNGKKKGFLREDLETEATALAINTLIFESGRRIAKSGDREKEKKTWMNTVINLMFHGIKKQE
;
A
#
# COMPACT_ATOMS: atom_id res chain seq x y z
N MET A 1 -53.58 -36.13 3.00
CA MET A 1 -53.70 -34.71 2.69
C MET A 1 -52.27 -34.14 2.55
N ARG A 2 -51.80 -34.02 1.28
CA ARG A 2 -50.42 -33.52 0.95
C ARG A 2 -50.49 -32.01 0.73
N VAL A 3 -49.85 -31.23 1.62
CA VAL A 3 -49.69 -29.78 1.46
C VAL A 3 -48.55 -29.56 0.43
N LYS A 4 -48.90 -29.17 -0.79
CA LYS A 4 -47.98 -28.64 -1.78
C LYS A 4 -47.52 -27.26 -1.35
N ARG A 5 -46.26 -27.10 -0.92
CA ARG A 5 -45.61 -25.78 -0.75
C ARG A 5 -45.31 -25.22 -2.13
N ASN A 6 -45.92 -24.10 -2.41
CA ASN A 6 -45.76 -23.27 -3.60
C ASN A 6 -44.34 -22.61 -3.54
N LEU A 7 -43.43 -23.07 -4.41
CA LEU A 7 -42.14 -22.49 -4.68
C LEU A 7 -42.20 -21.59 -5.93
N ALA A 8 -43.04 -20.56 -5.91
CA ALA A 8 -43.09 -19.57 -6.97
C ALA A 8 -42.84 -18.19 -6.35
N GLY A 9 -41.64 -17.63 -6.53
CA GLY A 9 -41.36 -16.25 -6.13
C GLY A 9 -39.96 -15.98 -5.67
N ILE A 10 -38.92 -16.61 -6.27
CA ILE A 10 -37.56 -16.11 -6.11
C ILE A 10 -37.27 -15.17 -7.28
N LYS A 11 -37.50 -13.86 -7.08
CA LYS A 11 -37.03 -12.82 -7.98
C LYS A 11 -35.51 -12.90 -8.08
N LYS A 12 -35.00 -12.93 -9.30
CA LYS A 12 -33.61 -13.01 -9.74
C LYS A 12 -32.86 -11.67 -9.58
N ASP A 13 -33.05 -10.92 -8.50
CA ASP A 13 -32.31 -9.67 -8.25
C ASP A 13 -32.25 -9.44 -6.74
N GLY A 14 -31.11 -9.80 -6.14
CA GLY A 14 -30.85 -9.55 -4.73
C GLY A 14 -29.80 -10.46 -4.13
N GLU A 15 -28.58 -10.49 -4.70
CA GLU A 15 -27.44 -10.95 -3.90
C GLU A 15 -27.35 -10.01 -2.70
N ARG A 16 -27.28 -10.58 -1.48
CA ARG A 16 -27.11 -9.77 -0.26
C ARG A 16 -25.84 -8.92 -0.43
N PRO A 17 -25.85 -7.61 -0.10
CA PRO A 17 -24.68 -6.73 -0.25
C PRO A 17 -23.39 -7.34 0.31
N ASP A 18 -23.47 -8.07 1.41
CA ASP A 18 -22.34 -8.78 2.02
C ASP A 18 -21.75 -9.87 1.12
N LEU A 19 -22.56 -10.57 0.35
CA LEU A 19 -22.12 -11.61 -0.58
C LEU A 19 -21.43 -11.02 -1.80
N VAL A 20 -21.93 -9.90 -2.31
CA VAL A 20 -21.34 -9.17 -3.44
C VAL A 20 -19.95 -8.68 -3.04
N GLU A 21 -19.84 -8.01 -1.89
CA GLU A 21 -18.57 -7.48 -1.41
C GLU A 21 -17.57 -8.61 -1.08
N TYR A 22 -18.03 -9.69 -0.46
CA TYR A 22 -17.19 -10.86 -0.21
C TYR A 22 -16.63 -11.45 -1.50
N ARG A 23 -17.46 -11.60 -2.53
CA ARG A 23 -17.03 -12.13 -3.84
C ARG A 23 -16.07 -11.15 -4.53
N ARG A 24 -16.35 -9.85 -4.47
CA ARG A 24 -15.46 -8.83 -5.01
C ARG A 24 -14.07 -8.93 -4.39
N ARG A 25 -13.97 -9.08 -3.07
CA ARG A 25 -12.69 -9.27 -2.36
C ARG A 25 -11.96 -10.53 -2.79
N GLN A 26 -12.67 -11.66 -2.96
CA GLN A 26 -12.05 -12.89 -3.46
C GLN A 26 -11.41 -12.67 -4.84
N ILE A 27 -12.11 -11.98 -5.75
CA ILE A 27 -11.60 -11.68 -7.09
C ILE A 27 -10.38 -10.76 -7.00
N LEU A 28 -10.39 -9.73 -6.14
CA LEU A 28 -9.25 -8.85 -5.93
C LEU A 28 -8.02 -9.61 -5.40
N GLN A 29 -8.18 -10.52 -4.45
CA GLN A 29 -7.07 -11.32 -3.93
C GLN A 29 -6.47 -12.25 -4.99
N ALA A 30 -7.31 -12.91 -5.78
CA ALA A 30 -6.84 -13.74 -6.88
C ALA A 30 -6.13 -12.90 -7.96
N ALA A 31 -6.68 -11.75 -8.31
CA ALA A 31 -6.07 -10.83 -9.27
C ALA A 31 -4.70 -10.35 -8.78
N LYS A 32 -4.60 -9.95 -7.50
CA LYS A 32 -3.34 -9.54 -6.89
C LYS A 32 -2.28 -10.63 -7.00
N LYS A 33 -2.64 -11.88 -6.68
CA LYS A 33 -1.74 -13.04 -6.83
C LYS A 33 -1.29 -13.21 -8.28
N VAL A 34 -2.24 -13.28 -9.23
CA VAL A 34 -1.93 -13.51 -10.64
C VAL A 34 -1.08 -12.37 -11.23
N PHE A 35 -1.41 -11.12 -10.93
CA PHE A 35 -0.59 -9.96 -11.35
C PHE A 35 0.81 -10.01 -10.75
N SER A 36 0.95 -10.43 -9.50
CA SER A 36 2.27 -10.53 -8.86
C SER A 36 3.13 -11.67 -9.43
N GLU A 37 2.53 -12.72 -9.97
CA GLU A 37 3.25 -13.86 -10.55
C GLU A 37 3.62 -13.62 -12.01
N LYS A 38 2.65 -13.15 -12.82
CA LYS A 38 2.78 -13.02 -14.28
C LYS A 38 3.09 -11.61 -14.76
N GLY A 39 2.81 -10.60 -13.95
CA GLY A 39 2.78 -9.21 -14.38
C GLY A 39 1.45 -8.81 -15.02
N TYR A 40 1.19 -7.50 -15.06
CA TYR A 40 -0.06 -6.97 -15.62
C TYR A 40 -0.24 -7.33 -17.11
N HIS A 41 0.78 -7.10 -17.93
CA HIS A 41 0.66 -7.27 -19.40
C HIS A 41 0.38 -8.71 -19.79
N GLN A 42 1.04 -9.68 -19.13
CA GLN A 42 0.89 -11.10 -19.43
C GLN A 42 -0.34 -11.75 -18.77
N THR A 43 -1.01 -11.05 -17.88
CA THR A 43 -2.24 -11.53 -17.24
C THR A 43 -3.44 -11.27 -18.13
N ASN A 44 -4.31 -12.27 -18.28
CA ASN A 44 -5.63 -12.11 -18.85
C ASN A 44 -6.72 -12.47 -17.81
N ILE A 45 -7.97 -12.08 -18.10
CA ILE A 45 -9.09 -12.33 -17.19
C ILE A 45 -9.32 -13.83 -16.97
N ALA A 46 -9.02 -14.67 -17.97
CA ALA A 46 -9.12 -16.11 -17.84
C ALA A 46 -8.17 -16.67 -16.77
N ASP A 47 -7.00 -16.07 -16.59
CA ASP A 47 -6.06 -16.50 -15.54
C ASP A 47 -6.63 -16.24 -14.15
N ILE A 48 -7.24 -15.07 -13.93
CA ILE A 48 -7.87 -14.70 -12.65
C ILE A 48 -9.09 -15.59 -12.39
N ALA A 49 -9.93 -15.80 -13.40
CA ALA A 49 -11.11 -16.66 -13.30
C ALA A 49 -10.71 -18.11 -12.97
N ARG A 50 -9.62 -18.62 -13.57
CA ARG A 50 -9.08 -19.97 -13.33
C ARG A 50 -8.55 -20.10 -11.90
N GLU A 51 -7.84 -19.10 -11.38
CA GLU A 51 -7.33 -19.08 -10.00
C GLU A 51 -8.46 -19.26 -8.98
N LEU A 52 -9.62 -18.65 -9.24
CA LEU A 52 -10.82 -18.75 -8.40
C LEU A 52 -11.76 -19.89 -8.74
N LYS A 53 -11.50 -20.61 -9.84
CA LYS A 53 -12.43 -21.65 -10.37
C LYS A 53 -13.84 -21.10 -10.64
N ILE A 54 -13.92 -19.88 -11.19
CA ILE A 54 -15.18 -19.23 -11.58
C ILE A 54 -15.27 -19.08 -13.11
N GLY A 55 -16.50 -18.98 -13.62
CA GLY A 55 -16.74 -18.67 -15.04
C GLY A 55 -16.42 -17.21 -15.37
N HIS A 56 -16.02 -16.94 -16.62
CA HIS A 56 -15.76 -15.58 -17.12
C HIS A 56 -16.93 -14.62 -16.90
N GLY A 57 -18.17 -15.07 -17.10
CA GLY A 57 -19.37 -14.27 -16.85
C GLY A 57 -19.49 -13.82 -15.39
N THR A 58 -19.03 -14.64 -14.44
CA THR A 58 -18.99 -14.25 -13.02
C THR A 58 -18.01 -13.12 -12.77
N PHE A 59 -16.83 -13.13 -13.41
CA PHE A 59 -15.87 -12.03 -13.30
C PHE A 59 -16.49 -10.70 -13.77
N TYR A 60 -17.09 -10.68 -14.96
CA TYR A 60 -17.65 -9.46 -15.56
C TYR A 60 -18.85 -8.86 -14.82
N ARG A 61 -19.46 -9.58 -13.87
CA ARG A 61 -20.45 -9.02 -12.94
C ARG A 61 -19.85 -8.08 -11.92
N TYR A 62 -18.53 -8.19 -11.62
CA TYR A 62 -17.84 -7.43 -10.59
C TYR A 62 -16.84 -6.41 -11.12
N PHE A 63 -16.24 -6.68 -12.28
CA PHE A 63 -15.22 -5.82 -12.89
C PHE A 63 -15.41 -5.80 -14.41
N LYS A 64 -15.39 -4.59 -14.99
CA LYS A 64 -15.62 -4.39 -16.42
C LYS A 64 -14.47 -4.90 -17.30
N ASN A 65 -13.23 -4.78 -16.78
CA ASN A 65 -12.02 -5.13 -17.53
C ASN A 65 -10.82 -5.37 -16.61
N LYS A 66 -9.71 -5.78 -17.21
CA LYS A 66 -8.45 -6.03 -16.51
C LYS A 66 -7.90 -4.77 -15.83
N ARG A 67 -8.07 -3.59 -16.43
CA ARG A 67 -7.60 -2.33 -15.87
C ARG A 67 -8.35 -1.98 -14.58
N GLU A 68 -9.65 -2.05 -14.57
CA GLU A 68 -10.47 -1.73 -13.39
C GLU A 68 -10.09 -2.59 -12.17
N ILE A 69 -9.87 -3.89 -12.39
CA ILE A 69 -9.45 -4.75 -11.26
C ILE A 69 -8.02 -4.43 -10.82
N PHE A 70 -7.10 -4.11 -11.75
CA PHE A 70 -5.75 -3.71 -11.39
C PHE A 70 -5.74 -2.43 -10.56
N GLU A 71 -6.46 -1.39 -10.99
CA GLU A 71 -6.63 -0.14 -10.26
C GLU A 71 -7.24 -0.37 -8.86
N SER A 72 -8.21 -1.28 -8.75
CA SER A 72 -8.80 -1.64 -7.46
C SER A 72 -7.78 -2.33 -6.54
N VAL A 73 -6.93 -3.22 -7.07
CA VAL A 73 -5.84 -3.86 -6.30
C VAL A 73 -4.83 -2.81 -5.81
N VAL A 74 -4.41 -1.90 -6.69
CA VAL A 74 -3.49 -0.81 -6.33
C VAL A 74 -4.14 0.10 -5.28
N GLY A 75 -5.42 0.43 -5.44
CA GLY A 75 -6.18 1.23 -4.48
C GLY A 75 -6.26 0.59 -3.08
N GLU A 76 -6.47 -0.72 -2.98
CA GLU A 76 -6.42 -1.44 -1.69
C GLU A 76 -5.03 -1.37 -1.04
N ILE A 77 -3.98 -1.53 -1.85
CA ILE A 77 -2.60 -1.41 -1.37
C ILE A 77 -2.34 0.00 -0.82
N ILE A 78 -2.69 1.03 -1.60
CA ILE A 78 -2.55 2.44 -1.17
C ILE A 78 -3.29 2.67 0.15
N LYS A 79 -4.53 2.21 0.26
CA LYS A 79 -5.32 2.35 1.49
C LYS A 79 -4.63 1.67 2.68
N ARG A 80 -4.08 0.48 2.50
CA ARG A 80 -3.36 -0.25 3.55
C ARG A 80 -2.12 0.50 4.03
N VAL A 81 -1.31 1.03 3.10
CA VAL A 81 -0.13 1.85 3.42
C VAL A 81 -0.54 3.16 4.11
N SER A 82 -1.56 3.85 3.58
CA SER A 82 -2.09 5.08 4.17
C SER A 82 -2.56 4.89 5.61
N THR A 83 -3.22 3.77 5.93
CA THR A 83 -3.66 3.45 7.29
C THR A 83 -2.49 3.37 8.28
N VAL A 84 -1.36 2.82 7.84
CA VAL A 84 -0.14 2.79 8.68
C VAL A 84 0.42 4.19 8.88
N VAL A 85 0.55 4.96 7.80
CA VAL A 85 1.16 6.31 7.83
C VAL A 85 0.32 7.29 8.65
N SER A 86 -1.01 7.24 8.53
CA SER A 86 -1.93 8.10 9.29
C SER A 86 -2.21 7.61 10.72
N GLY A 87 -1.59 6.51 11.13
CA GLY A 87 -1.85 5.86 12.42
C GLY A 87 -1.21 6.54 13.63
N GLU A 88 -0.43 7.61 13.43
CA GLU A 88 0.17 8.40 14.51
C GLU A 88 0.02 9.90 14.20
N ASP A 89 -0.12 10.71 15.24
CA ASP A 89 -0.21 12.16 15.11
C ASP A 89 1.18 12.79 14.91
N PRO A 90 1.41 13.50 13.79
CA PRO A 90 2.67 14.23 13.55
C PRO A 90 2.99 15.29 14.60
N GLY A 91 1.97 15.85 15.25
CA GLY A 91 2.12 16.88 16.29
C GLY A 91 2.42 16.36 17.70
N ALA A 92 2.35 15.06 17.93
CA ALA A 92 2.39 14.47 19.27
C ALA A 92 3.77 14.56 19.98
N THR A 93 4.88 14.66 19.22
CA THR A 93 6.23 14.64 19.80
C THR A 93 6.72 16.03 20.20
N ASN A 94 7.40 16.09 21.35
CA ASN A 94 7.94 17.34 21.91
C ASN A 94 9.46 17.33 22.07
N SER A 95 10.11 16.21 21.76
CA SER A 95 11.55 16.05 21.82
C SER A 95 12.08 15.16 20.70
N LEU A 96 13.38 15.25 20.43
CA LEU A 96 14.05 14.40 19.44
C LEU A 96 13.91 12.91 19.79
N ASP A 97 14.04 12.54 21.06
CA ASP A 97 13.90 11.13 21.49
C ASP A 97 12.49 10.59 21.27
N GLU A 98 11.45 11.39 21.54
CA GLU A 98 10.06 11.00 21.23
C GLU A 98 9.85 10.84 19.73
N TYR A 99 10.41 11.76 18.94
CA TYR A 99 10.34 11.70 17.48
C TYR A 99 11.07 10.47 16.93
N ILE A 100 12.27 10.15 17.41
CA ILE A 100 13.00 8.93 17.03
C ILE A 100 12.16 7.68 17.31
N ARG A 101 11.53 7.60 18.49
CA ARG A 101 10.65 6.46 18.85
C ARG A 101 9.43 6.38 17.93
N GLN A 102 8.81 7.52 17.59
CA GLN A 102 7.67 7.58 16.70
C GLN A 102 8.02 7.11 15.28
N VAL A 103 9.10 7.64 14.70
CA VAL A 103 9.59 7.23 13.37
C VAL A 103 9.93 5.74 13.34
N ARG A 104 10.53 5.21 14.41
CA ARG A 104 10.86 3.79 14.52
C ARG A 104 9.58 2.93 14.52
N ARG A 105 8.56 3.29 15.29
CA ARG A 105 7.27 2.56 15.29
C ARG A 105 6.59 2.58 13.94
N LEU A 106 6.57 3.74 13.27
CA LEU A 106 5.99 3.87 11.92
C LEU A 106 6.76 3.03 10.91
N GLY A 107 8.08 3.11 10.93
CA GLY A 107 8.94 2.33 10.04
C GLY A 107 8.79 0.82 10.25
N GLU A 108 8.72 0.35 11.51
CA GLU A 108 8.47 -1.06 11.82
C GLU A 108 7.15 -1.57 11.21
N LYS A 109 6.07 -0.81 11.38
CA LYS A 109 4.75 -1.15 10.80
C LYS A 109 4.79 -1.12 9.27
N LEU A 110 5.42 -0.11 8.68
CA LEU A 110 5.47 0.07 7.23
C LEU A 110 6.32 -1.01 6.55
N PHE A 111 7.51 -1.30 7.10
CA PHE A 111 8.39 -2.33 6.54
C PHE A 111 7.84 -3.74 6.77
N ALA A 112 7.09 -3.97 7.86
CA ALA A 112 6.38 -5.23 8.08
C ALA A 112 5.40 -5.52 6.93
N LEU A 113 4.73 -4.51 6.35
CA LEU A 113 3.87 -4.72 5.18
C LEU A 113 4.62 -5.34 3.99
N PHE A 114 5.86 -4.92 3.74
CA PHE A 114 6.67 -5.45 2.63
C PHE A 114 7.23 -6.86 2.91
N VAL A 115 7.44 -7.18 4.19
CA VAL A 115 7.86 -8.54 4.62
C VAL A 115 6.70 -9.52 4.46
N GLU A 116 5.53 -9.15 5.01
CA GLU A 116 4.33 -9.99 5.00
C GLU A 116 3.77 -10.19 3.59
N ASP A 117 3.84 -9.12 2.77
CA ASP A 117 3.22 -9.07 1.47
C ASP A 117 4.14 -8.39 0.42
N PRO A 118 5.12 -9.13 -0.11
CA PRO A 118 6.06 -8.58 -1.10
C PRO A 118 5.38 -8.15 -2.41
N THR A 119 4.13 -8.57 -2.64
CA THR A 119 3.37 -8.15 -3.83
C THR A 119 3.06 -6.66 -3.80
N ILE A 120 3.01 -6.03 -2.61
CA ILE A 120 2.82 -4.58 -2.44
C ILE A 120 3.89 -3.83 -3.22
N ALA A 121 5.17 -4.13 -2.98
CA ALA A 121 6.27 -3.47 -3.66
C ALA A 121 6.26 -3.75 -5.17
N ARG A 122 5.93 -4.98 -5.58
CA ARG A 122 5.85 -5.34 -7.00
C ARG A 122 4.75 -4.54 -7.71
N MET A 123 3.57 -4.49 -7.14
CA MET A 123 2.43 -3.78 -7.73
C MET A 123 2.68 -2.27 -7.82
N LEU A 124 3.20 -1.65 -6.75
CA LEU A 124 3.43 -0.20 -6.72
C LEU A 124 4.60 0.24 -7.60
N PHE A 125 5.73 -0.50 -7.60
CA PHE A 125 6.97 0.00 -8.17
C PHE A 125 7.34 -0.60 -9.53
N TYR A 126 6.73 -1.71 -9.93
CA TYR A 126 7.05 -2.33 -11.21
C TYR A 126 5.84 -2.35 -12.15
N GLU A 127 4.74 -2.91 -11.69
CA GLU A 127 3.60 -3.12 -12.57
C GLU A 127 2.87 -1.81 -12.91
N SER A 128 2.72 -0.91 -11.93
CA SER A 128 2.04 0.38 -12.14
C SER A 128 2.85 1.32 -13.05
N TRP A 129 4.17 1.30 -12.94
CA TRP A 129 5.04 2.14 -13.78
C TRP A 129 5.11 1.69 -15.24
N GLY A 130 4.91 0.41 -15.49
CA GLY A 130 4.93 -0.17 -16.83
C GLY A 130 3.65 0.00 -17.63
N LEU A 131 2.57 0.55 -17.03
CA LEU A 131 1.27 0.67 -17.68
C LEU A 131 1.21 1.84 -18.66
N ASP A 132 0.77 2.97 -18.19
CA ASP A 132 0.57 4.18 -18.97
C ASP A 132 0.76 5.44 -18.11
N GLU A 133 0.66 6.61 -18.76
CA GLU A 133 0.86 7.89 -18.10
C GLU A 133 -0.13 8.13 -16.96
N GLU A 134 -1.40 7.79 -17.15
CA GLU A 134 -2.44 7.98 -16.13
C GLU A 134 -2.13 7.18 -14.84
N MET A 135 -1.65 5.94 -14.99
CA MET A 135 -1.29 5.13 -13.83
C MET A 135 -0.01 5.64 -13.15
N ARG A 136 0.98 6.08 -13.93
CA ARG A 136 2.18 6.73 -13.37
C ARG A 136 1.80 7.97 -12.57
N GLU A 137 0.93 8.82 -13.11
CA GLU A 137 0.44 10.01 -12.41
C GLU A 137 -0.26 9.65 -11.08
N LYS A 138 -1.13 8.63 -11.06
CA LYS A 138 -1.77 8.15 -9.83
C LYS A 138 -0.75 7.72 -8.78
N VAL A 139 0.31 7.02 -9.18
CA VAL A 139 1.41 6.61 -8.27
C VAL A 139 2.19 7.83 -7.78
N TRP A 140 2.51 8.81 -8.66
CA TRP A 140 3.17 10.06 -8.26
C TRP A 140 2.34 10.87 -7.26
N GLN A 141 1.04 11.00 -7.47
CA GLN A 141 0.12 11.68 -6.54
C GLN A 141 0.08 11.00 -5.19
N MET A 142 0.09 9.67 -5.16
CA MET A 142 0.21 8.89 -3.93
C MET A 142 1.54 9.17 -3.22
N MET A 143 2.67 9.12 -3.92
CA MET A 143 3.98 9.41 -3.36
C MET A 143 4.05 10.84 -2.80
N GLY A 144 3.49 11.82 -3.51
CA GLY A 144 3.35 13.19 -3.02
C GLY A 144 2.49 13.31 -1.76
N THR A 145 1.44 12.51 -1.64
CA THR A 145 0.60 12.46 -0.44
C THR A 145 1.39 11.93 0.76
N PHE A 146 2.15 10.85 0.59
CA PHE A 146 3.03 10.35 1.65
C PHE A 146 4.15 11.35 1.98
N GLY A 147 4.65 12.09 0.98
CA GLY A 147 5.58 13.19 1.17
C GLY A 147 5.03 14.24 2.13
N ARG A 148 3.82 14.71 1.88
CA ARG A 148 3.14 15.69 2.77
C ARG A 148 2.95 15.17 4.19
N TYR A 149 2.58 13.90 4.38
CA TYR A 149 2.51 13.33 5.73
C TYR A 149 3.86 13.33 6.43
N THR A 150 4.93 12.90 5.75
CA THR A 150 6.29 12.93 6.31
C THR A 150 6.74 14.34 6.62
N GLU A 151 6.40 15.32 5.79
CA GLU A 151 6.70 16.72 6.00
C GLU A 151 6.07 17.26 7.30
N LEU A 152 4.83 16.88 7.63
CA LEU A 152 4.17 17.31 8.87
C LEU A 152 5.00 16.95 10.12
N TYR A 153 5.64 15.80 10.15
CA TYR A 153 6.52 15.40 11.24
C TYR A 153 7.78 16.28 11.32
N LEU A 154 8.37 16.62 10.16
CA LEU A 154 9.55 17.49 10.08
C LEU A 154 9.22 18.93 10.50
N VAL A 155 8.09 19.45 10.02
CA VAL A 155 7.59 20.78 10.40
C VAL A 155 7.33 20.86 11.90
N ASN A 156 6.72 19.83 12.51
CA ASN A 156 6.56 19.79 13.97
C ASN A 156 7.89 19.87 14.71
N GLY A 157 8.88 19.08 14.30
CA GLY A 157 10.21 19.06 14.92
C GLY A 157 10.97 20.37 14.77
N LYS A 158 10.88 20.99 13.60
CA LYS A 158 11.44 22.32 13.33
C LYS A 158 10.78 23.40 14.21
N LYS A 159 9.43 23.42 14.25
CA LYS A 159 8.65 24.36 15.08
C LYS A 159 8.94 24.23 16.57
N LYS A 160 9.17 23.03 17.08
CA LYS A 160 9.48 22.74 18.49
C LYS A 160 10.98 22.81 18.79
N GLY A 161 11.84 23.09 17.81
CA GLY A 161 13.24 23.35 17.95
C GLY A 161 14.15 22.14 18.20
N PHE A 162 13.66 20.91 18.04
CA PHE A 162 14.49 19.72 18.16
C PHE A 162 15.03 19.21 16.81
N LEU A 163 14.60 19.80 15.69
CA LEU A 163 15.25 19.66 14.38
C LEU A 163 15.88 20.99 13.97
N ARG A 164 16.89 20.95 13.11
CA ARG A 164 17.62 22.12 12.64
C ARG A 164 16.71 23.08 11.87
N GLU A 165 16.94 24.39 12.00
CA GLU A 165 16.07 25.43 11.43
C GLU A 165 16.21 25.58 9.92
N ASP A 166 17.37 25.27 9.36
CA ASP A 166 17.67 25.34 7.92
C ASP A 166 17.17 24.12 7.14
N LEU A 167 16.42 23.20 7.79
CA LEU A 167 15.88 22.00 7.15
C LEU A 167 14.81 22.37 6.12
N GLU A 168 15.05 22.02 4.85
CA GLU A 168 14.07 22.08 3.77
C GLU A 168 13.10 20.90 3.91
N THR A 169 11.96 21.14 4.57
CA THR A 169 11.08 20.06 5.05
C THR A 169 10.45 19.26 3.92
N GLU A 170 9.99 19.92 2.83
CA GLU A 170 9.39 19.24 1.68
C GLU A 170 10.42 18.35 0.97
N ALA A 171 11.57 18.89 0.59
CA ALA A 171 12.62 18.14 -0.10
C ALA A 171 13.12 16.97 0.75
N THR A 172 13.30 17.21 2.07
CA THR A 172 13.73 16.16 3.02
C THR A 172 12.68 15.06 3.14
N ALA A 173 11.38 15.40 3.20
CA ALA A 173 10.30 14.44 3.25
C ALA A 173 10.27 13.55 2.00
N LEU A 174 10.43 14.14 0.82
CA LEU A 174 10.50 13.40 -0.44
C LEU A 174 11.72 12.46 -0.49
N ALA A 175 12.89 12.91 -0.02
CA ALA A 175 14.10 12.09 0.06
C ALA A 175 13.92 10.91 1.02
N ILE A 176 13.35 11.12 2.20
CA ILE A 176 13.03 10.06 3.18
C ILE A 176 12.09 9.03 2.55
N ASN A 177 11.01 9.48 1.91
CA ASN A 177 10.06 8.58 1.27
C ASN A 177 10.69 7.77 0.13
N THR A 178 11.58 8.37 -0.66
CA THR A 178 12.34 7.65 -1.69
C THR A 178 13.17 6.52 -1.09
N LEU A 179 13.84 6.76 0.04
CA LEU A 179 14.59 5.73 0.78
C LEU A 179 13.66 4.63 1.31
N ILE A 180 12.51 4.99 1.86
CA ILE A 180 11.50 4.04 2.35
C ILE A 180 10.99 3.14 1.20
N PHE A 181 10.69 3.71 0.05
CA PHE A 181 10.21 2.95 -1.11
C PHE A 181 11.29 2.02 -1.67
N GLU A 182 12.55 2.50 -1.79
CA GLU A 182 13.66 1.64 -2.20
C GLU A 182 13.90 0.51 -1.20
N SER A 183 13.78 0.80 0.10
CA SER A 183 13.83 -0.21 1.16
C SER A 183 12.76 -1.28 0.99
N GLY A 184 11.52 -0.87 0.77
CA GLY A 184 10.39 -1.78 0.51
C GLY A 184 10.63 -2.68 -0.71
N ARG A 185 11.16 -2.10 -1.79
CA ARG A 185 11.52 -2.84 -3.00
C ARG A 185 12.58 -3.91 -2.75
N ARG A 186 13.61 -3.60 -1.95
CA ARG A 186 14.69 -4.54 -1.60
C ARG A 186 14.22 -5.61 -0.64
N ILE A 187 13.47 -5.24 0.39
CA ILE A 187 12.86 -6.19 1.33
C ILE A 187 12.02 -7.23 0.57
N ALA A 188 11.17 -6.77 -0.34
CA ALA A 188 10.30 -7.66 -1.12
C ALA A 188 11.06 -8.66 -2.00
N LYS A 189 12.27 -8.31 -2.47
CA LYS A 189 13.13 -9.18 -3.32
C LYS A 189 14.08 -10.07 -2.53
N SER A 190 14.28 -9.79 -1.24
CA SER A 190 15.26 -10.51 -0.43
C SER A 190 14.81 -11.95 -0.13
N GLY A 191 15.74 -12.88 -0.12
CA GLY A 191 15.54 -14.23 0.40
C GLY A 191 15.39 -14.28 1.92
N ASP A 192 15.96 -13.30 2.63
CA ASP A 192 15.81 -13.10 4.09
C ASP A 192 15.24 -11.69 4.34
N ARG A 193 13.91 -11.58 4.26
CA ARG A 193 13.19 -10.30 4.35
C ARG A 193 13.30 -9.67 5.73
N GLU A 194 13.33 -10.45 6.81
CA GLU A 194 13.47 -9.91 8.16
C GLU A 194 14.84 -9.29 8.40
N LYS A 195 15.90 -9.93 7.95
CA LYS A 195 17.25 -9.37 7.99
C LYS A 195 17.34 -8.10 7.16
N GLU A 196 16.80 -8.10 5.95
CA GLU A 196 16.80 -6.96 5.07
C GLU A 196 16.00 -5.79 5.68
N LYS A 197 14.81 -6.06 6.25
CA LYS A 197 14.03 -5.07 7.00
C LYS A 197 14.85 -4.41 8.10
N LYS A 198 15.52 -5.20 8.93
CA LYS A 198 16.37 -4.68 10.03
C LYS A 198 17.51 -3.81 9.51
N THR A 199 18.16 -4.24 8.42
CA THR A 199 19.24 -3.48 7.79
C THR A 199 18.75 -2.11 7.31
N TRP A 200 17.65 -2.08 6.53
CA TRP A 200 17.13 -0.83 5.99
C TRP A 200 16.52 0.07 7.05
N MET A 201 15.86 -0.49 8.06
CA MET A 201 15.36 0.28 9.20
C MET A 201 16.49 1.06 9.87
N ASN A 202 17.59 0.39 10.21
CA ASN A 202 18.74 1.02 10.85
C ASN A 202 19.40 2.04 9.92
N THR A 203 19.54 1.72 8.63
CA THR A 203 20.16 2.62 7.64
C THR A 203 19.35 3.91 7.49
N VAL A 204 18.04 3.82 7.28
CA VAL A 204 17.17 5.00 7.10
C VAL A 204 17.16 5.83 8.37
N ILE A 205 16.98 5.24 9.55
CA ILE A 205 16.97 5.95 10.82
C ILE A 205 18.32 6.65 11.08
N ASN A 206 19.44 5.95 10.85
CA ASN A 206 20.75 6.56 11.04
C ASN A 206 20.98 7.75 10.09
N LEU A 207 20.63 7.61 8.82
CA LEU A 207 20.72 8.72 7.87
C LEU A 207 19.85 9.90 8.28
N MET A 208 18.60 9.66 8.67
CA MET A 208 17.71 10.71 9.13
C MET A 208 18.28 11.48 10.32
N PHE A 209 18.70 10.78 11.36
CA PHE A 209 19.03 11.44 12.62
C PHE A 209 20.45 11.97 12.70
N HIS A 210 21.39 11.46 11.92
CA HIS A 210 22.70 12.08 11.76
C HIS A 210 22.68 13.30 10.83
N GLY A 211 21.77 13.31 9.82
CA GLY A 211 21.66 14.42 8.87
C GLY A 211 20.68 15.54 9.27
N ILE A 212 19.63 15.25 10.06
CA ILE A 212 18.52 16.19 10.33
C ILE A 212 18.40 16.63 11.79
N LYS A 213 19.14 16.03 12.72
CA LYS A 213 19.17 16.51 14.11
C LYS A 213 19.79 17.91 14.18
N LYS A 214 19.34 18.73 15.14
CA LYS A 214 19.99 19.99 15.46
C LYS A 214 21.42 19.71 15.90
N GLN A 215 22.40 20.39 15.31
CA GLN A 215 23.78 20.35 15.80
C GLN A 215 23.85 21.22 17.06
N GLU A 216 24.57 20.76 18.07
CA GLU A 216 24.85 21.50 19.32
C GLU A 216 25.81 22.63 19.06
#